data_697b77aec886347cd897751417bc5748
#
_entry.id   697b77aec886347cd897751417bc5748
#
_cell.length_a   1.000
_cell.length_b   1.000
_cell.length_c   1.000
_cell.angle_alpha   90.00
_cell.angle_beta   90.00
_cell.angle_gamma   90.00
#
_symmetry.space_group_name_H-M   'P 1'
#
loop_
_entity.id
_entity.type
_entity.pdbx_description
1 polymer ?
#
loop_
_entity_poly.entity_id
_entity_poly.type
_entity_poly.pdbx_seq_one_letter_code
_entity_poly.pdbx_strand_id
1 'polypeptide(L)'
;DSKSAVQVLTPVIFKEDRSSYDIVKKVWKDSIVNEKNFERKWEKILHEGIYTKPLLSSQKVRTQNKISTAVLNKDQTLDDNKFEIIFTPSSSVYDGRYANNGWLQEIPKPITSLTWDNAAFVSMKVAKKLNIKNGQMIEISLGNASVKVPAWIVPGQNQKTITLELGYGREFSGRIGSGVGFNVYPLRTSSNMGYAMNADIKTLNETYPLASTQEHYGLEEDKLAAPGFSDLSTNEVQSRIPDLVKQSTLEKYKKHPEFVQDIVEEHKPDKSRSWADHSMYNPEPEYDYSKGHQWGMSIDLTSCTSCNACSIACQSENNIPVVGKQQVMNGREMHWIRIDNYFSGDPDNPEVSTQSVACVHCELAPCEQVCPVGATTHSTDGVNQMTYNRCLGTRYCANNCPYKVRKFNFYNYTRDLPEVVQMAMNPDVSMRFRGVMEKCTYCYQRVSEARIKADNENRDLVDGDIKVACAQSCPADAIKFGDINDPNSEVSKAKRRNRDYALLGQLGTSPRTTYLAKIRNQNPKLSSNNHQGAHH
;
A
#
# COMPACT_ATOMS: atom_id res chain seq x y z
N ASP A 1 -29.99 15.39 -0.94
CA ASP A 1 -29.25 16.00 -2.06
C ASP A 1 -28.01 16.70 -1.57
N SER A 2 -26.85 16.28 -2.09
CA SER A 2 -25.58 16.91 -1.75
C SER A 2 -25.40 18.18 -2.59
N LYS A 3 -24.95 19.27 -1.96
CA LYS A 3 -24.60 20.52 -2.63
C LYS A 3 -23.09 20.72 -2.59
N SER A 4 -22.50 21.20 -3.67
CA SER A 4 -21.08 21.61 -3.69
C SER A 4 -20.89 22.91 -2.91
N ALA A 5 -19.67 23.19 -2.45
CA ALA A 5 -19.36 24.47 -1.77
C ALA A 5 -19.77 25.69 -2.62
N VAL A 6 -19.57 25.60 -3.93
CA VAL A 6 -19.94 26.67 -4.88
C VAL A 6 -21.45 26.85 -4.91
N GLN A 7 -22.25 25.78 -4.92
CA GLN A 7 -23.71 25.86 -4.88
C GLN A 7 -24.23 26.46 -3.56
N VAL A 8 -23.58 26.12 -2.43
CA VAL A 8 -23.97 26.69 -1.12
C VAL A 8 -23.68 28.18 -1.04
N LEU A 9 -22.59 28.65 -1.63
CA LEU A 9 -22.20 30.06 -1.60
C LEU A 9 -22.95 30.89 -2.63
N THR A 10 -23.44 30.32 -3.72
CA THR A 10 -24.09 31.04 -4.80
C THR A 10 -25.36 31.81 -4.36
N PRO A 11 -26.30 31.25 -3.58
CA PRO A 11 -27.45 31.99 -3.09
C PRO A 11 -27.07 33.19 -2.19
N VAL A 12 -25.98 33.04 -1.43
CA VAL A 12 -25.49 34.12 -0.56
C VAL A 12 -24.90 35.28 -1.37
N ILE A 13 -24.12 34.94 -2.41
CA ILE A 13 -23.42 35.95 -3.23
C ILE A 13 -24.34 36.58 -4.28
N PHE A 14 -25.13 35.78 -4.98
CA PHE A 14 -25.91 36.19 -6.14
C PHE A 14 -27.42 36.24 -5.89
N LYS A 15 -27.89 35.82 -4.71
CA LYS A 15 -29.32 35.75 -4.34
C LYS A 15 -30.17 34.85 -5.26
N GLU A 16 -29.52 33.88 -5.90
CA GLU A 16 -30.12 32.91 -6.83
C GLU A 16 -29.61 31.52 -6.54
N ASP A 17 -30.49 30.52 -6.57
CA ASP A 17 -30.08 29.11 -6.55
C ASP A 17 -29.77 28.65 -7.98
N ARG A 18 -28.56 28.09 -8.20
CA ARG A 18 -28.09 27.63 -9.51
C ARG A 18 -27.45 26.27 -9.40
N SER A 19 -27.56 25.48 -10.47
CA SER A 19 -26.84 24.25 -10.58
C SER A 19 -25.33 24.48 -10.71
N SER A 20 -24.51 23.50 -10.30
CA SER A 20 -23.05 23.57 -10.50
C SER A 20 -22.68 23.79 -11.96
N TYR A 21 -23.43 23.18 -12.87
CA TYR A 21 -23.23 23.33 -14.32
C TYR A 21 -23.44 24.79 -14.76
N ASP A 22 -24.54 25.40 -14.35
CA ASP A 22 -24.87 26.77 -14.74
C ASP A 22 -23.86 27.77 -14.17
N ILE A 23 -23.39 27.54 -12.97
CA ILE A 23 -22.35 28.37 -12.34
C ILE A 23 -21.07 28.35 -13.14
N VAL A 24 -20.59 27.13 -13.46
CA VAL A 24 -19.34 26.93 -14.22
C VAL A 24 -19.51 27.51 -15.64
N LYS A 25 -20.60 27.19 -16.31
CA LYS A 25 -20.91 27.73 -17.66
C LYS A 25 -20.92 29.23 -17.70
N LYS A 26 -21.51 29.89 -16.67
CA LYS A 26 -21.51 31.33 -16.55
C LYS A 26 -20.11 31.91 -16.38
N VAL A 27 -19.28 31.34 -15.52
CA VAL A 27 -17.90 31.79 -15.35
C VAL A 27 -17.11 31.68 -16.67
N TRP A 28 -17.29 30.58 -17.41
CA TRP A 28 -16.67 30.42 -18.71
C TRP A 28 -17.15 31.48 -19.73
N LYS A 29 -18.43 31.74 -19.74
CA LYS A 29 -19.02 32.76 -20.63
C LYS A 29 -18.50 34.15 -20.33
N ASP A 30 -18.48 34.54 -19.06
CA ASP A 30 -18.22 35.91 -18.64
C ASP A 30 -16.71 36.24 -18.56
N SER A 31 -15.86 35.24 -18.25
CA SER A 31 -14.46 35.49 -17.92
C SER A 31 -13.45 34.83 -18.86
N ILE A 32 -13.81 33.74 -19.53
CA ILE A 32 -12.86 32.92 -20.29
C ILE A 32 -13.12 32.94 -21.78
N VAL A 33 -14.36 32.78 -22.21
CA VAL A 33 -14.78 32.73 -23.63
C VAL A 33 -15.77 33.85 -23.94
N ASN A 34 -15.30 35.08 -23.89
CA ASN A 34 -16.13 36.26 -24.22
C ASN A 34 -16.22 36.43 -25.74
N GLU A 35 -16.95 35.55 -26.43
CA GLU A 35 -17.08 35.56 -27.88
C GLU A 35 -18.51 35.34 -28.36
N LYS A 36 -18.83 35.93 -29.54
CA LYS A 36 -20.06 35.59 -30.30
C LYS A 36 -20.07 34.07 -30.56
N ASN A 37 -21.19 33.39 -30.33
CA ASN A 37 -21.37 31.93 -30.46
C ASN A 37 -20.79 31.09 -29.29
N PHE A 38 -20.90 31.62 -28.06
CA PHE A 38 -20.44 30.90 -26.86
C PHE A 38 -20.98 29.46 -26.77
N GLU A 39 -22.28 29.25 -27.02
CA GLU A 39 -22.91 27.90 -26.89
C GLU A 39 -22.19 26.84 -27.73
N ARG A 40 -21.96 27.10 -29.01
CA ARG A 40 -21.26 26.17 -29.89
C ARG A 40 -19.83 25.90 -29.46
N LYS A 41 -19.14 26.90 -28.92
CA LYS A 41 -17.79 26.75 -28.39
C LYS A 41 -17.79 25.98 -27.08
N TRP A 42 -18.76 26.21 -26.23
CA TRP A 42 -18.95 25.51 -25.00
C TRP A 42 -19.18 24.01 -25.25
N GLU A 43 -20.07 23.65 -26.15
CA GLU A 43 -20.29 22.27 -26.59
C GLU A 43 -19.01 21.62 -27.11
N LYS A 44 -18.24 22.35 -27.93
CA LYS A 44 -16.96 21.87 -28.43
C LYS A 44 -15.95 21.64 -27.29
N ILE A 45 -15.83 22.55 -26.33
CA ILE A 45 -14.94 22.40 -25.17
C ILE A 45 -15.35 21.19 -24.33
N LEU A 46 -16.64 20.99 -24.10
CA LEU A 46 -17.14 19.81 -23.37
C LEU A 46 -16.82 18.50 -24.10
N HIS A 47 -16.95 18.48 -25.42
CA HIS A 47 -16.65 17.31 -26.25
C HIS A 47 -15.15 16.99 -26.29
N GLU A 48 -14.31 18.03 -26.42
CA GLU A 48 -12.84 17.88 -26.48
C GLU A 48 -12.18 17.75 -25.10
N GLY A 49 -12.88 18.15 -24.04
CA GLY A 49 -12.36 18.15 -22.66
C GLY A 49 -11.29 19.22 -22.37
N ILE A 50 -10.88 20.00 -23.36
CA ILE A 50 -9.83 21.02 -23.26
C ILE A 50 -10.19 22.30 -24.00
N TYR A 51 -9.68 23.42 -23.52
CA TYR A 51 -9.74 24.72 -24.21
C TYR A 51 -8.37 25.04 -24.80
N THR A 52 -8.29 25.07 -26.12
CA THR A 52 -7.02 25.12 -26.87
C THR A 52 -6.40 26.52 -26.99
N LYS A 53 -7.12 27.57 -26.62
CA LYS A 53 -6.53 28.92 -26.61
C LYS A 53 -5.70 29.13 -25.36
N PRO A 54 -4.44 29.56 -25.47
CA PRO A 54 -3.65 29.92 -24.28
C PRO A 54 -4.29 31.14 -23.61
N LEU A 55 -4.73 30.96 -22.36
CA LEU A 55 -5.33 32.02 -21.56
C LEU A 55 -4.30 33.03 -21.05
N LEU A 56 -3.05 32.62 -20.96
CA LEU A 56 -1.95 33.45 -20.44
C LEU A 56 -0.77 33.39 -21.40
N SER A 57 -0.20 34.53 -21.71
CA SER A 57 1.09 34.62 -22.37
C SER A 57 2.19 34.15 -21.43
N SER A 58 3.20 33.45 -21.95
CA SER A 58 4.35 33.05 -21.15
C SER A 58 5.03 34.29 -20.57
N GLN A 59 5.17 34.34 -19.24
CA GLN A 59 5.93 35.39 -18.56
C GLN A 59 7.32 34.87 -18.23
N LYS A 60 8.35 35.67 -18.55
CA LYS A 60 9.69 35.40 -18.06
C LYS A 60 9.75 35.72 -16.56
N VAL A 61 9.75 34.70 -15.75
CA VAL A 61 9.91 34.84 -14.31
C VAL A 61 11.39 35.00 -14.00
N ARG A 62 11.74 36.03 -13.25
CA ARG A 62 13.08 36.20 -12.67
C ARG A 62 13.02 35.88 -11.20
N THR A 63 13.94 35.05 -10.72
CA THR A 63 14.09 34.79 -9.29
C THR A 63 14.53 36.08 -8.58
N GLN A 64 13.90 36.41 -7.48
CA GLN A 64 14.37 37.50 -6.62
C GLN A 64 15.62 37.02 -5.86
N ASN A 65 16.70 37.78 -5.96
CA ASN A 65 17.95 37.49 -5.26
C ASN A 65 17.90 37.74 -3.74
N LYS A 66 16.80 38.30 -3.24
CA LYS A 66 16.58 38.52 -1.80
C LYS A 66 15.34 37.77 -1.36
N ILE A 67 15.54 36.66 -0.65
CA ILE A 67 14.49 36.07 0.17
C ILE A 67 14.33 37.00 1.37
N SER A 68 13.12 37.52 1.57
CA SER A 68 12.82 38.32 2.76
C SER A 68 13.02 37.44 4.01
N THR A 69 13.98 37.79 4.85
CA THR A 69 14.21 37.13 6.15
C THR A 69 13.04 37.27 7.11
N ALA A 70 12.06 38.13 6.78
CA ALA A 70 10.80 38.25 7.54
C ALA A 70 9.90 36.99 7.42
N VAL A 71 10.14 36.12 6.43
CA VAL A 71 9.43 34.83 6.29
C VAL A 71 10.11 33.71 7.11
N LEU A 72 11.37 33.88 7.45
CA LEU A 72 12.06 33.02 8.41
C LEU A 72 11.61 33.47 9.80
N ASN A 73 10.59 32.81 10.35
CA ASN A 73 10.23 33.01 11.76
C ASN A 73 11.52 32.95 12.60
N LYS A 74 11.66 33.93 13.53
CA LYS A 74 12.75 33.93 14.51
C LYS A 74 12.91 32.52 15.05
N ASP A 75 14.17 32.08 15.10
CA ASP A 75 14.59 30.79 15.64
C ASP A 75 13.79 30.45 16.91
N GLN A 76 12.74 29.64 16.73
CA GLN A 76 12.11 28.99 17.87
C GLN A 76 13.07 27.87 18.27
N THR A 77 13.85 28.10 19.30
CA THR A 77 14.69 27.06 19.89
C THR A 77 13.82 26.02 20.57
N LEU A 78 14.09 24.76 20.30
CA LEU A 78 13.44 23.66 20.99
C LEU A 78 14.11 23.50 22.37
N ASP A 79 13.34 23.61 23.44
CA ASP A 79 13.80 23.36 24.79
C ASP A 79 14.23 21.90 24.97
N ASP A 80 15.22 21.63 25.81
CA ASP A 80 15.84 20.31 25.93
C ASP A 80 14.87 19.17 26.32
N ASN A 81 13.86 19.46 27.11
CA ASN A 81 12.87 18.47 27.57
C ASN A 81 11.53 18.55 26.84
N LYS A 82 11.44 19.36 25.80
CA LYS A 82 10.24 19.54 24.99
C LYS A 82 10.36 18.81 23.63
N PHE A 83 9.23 18.71 22.96
CA PHE A 83 9.12 18.04 21.68
C PHE A 83 8.58 18.97 20.60
N GLU A 84 9.03 18.73 19.39
CA GLU A 84 8.39 19.23 18.17
C GLU A 84 7.24 18.31 17.78
N ILE A 85 6.09 18.88 17.46
CA ILE A 85 4.94 18.14 16.90
C ILE A 85 4.88 18.39 15.40
N ILE A 86 4.81 17.32 14.61
CA ILE A 86 4.56 17.40 13.18
C ILE A 86 3.14 16.90 12.91
N PHE A 87 2.35 17.71 12.20
CA PHE A 87 1.01 17.35 11.75
C PHE A 87 1.05 16.89 10.30
N THR A 88 0.71 15.63 10.04
CA THR A 88 0.68 15.06 8.70
C THR A 88 -0.75 14.68 8.30
N PRO A 89 -1.18 14.94 7.06
CA PRO A 89 -2.37 14.30 6.56
C PRO A 89 -2.23 12.78 6.64
N SER A 90 -3.30 12.09 7.03
CA SER A 90 -3.29 10.62 7.00
C SER A 90 -3.08 10.10 5.58
N SER A 91 -2.26 9.08 5.42
CA SER A 91 -2.05 8.39 4.14
C SER A 91 -3.30 7.71 3.59
N SER A 92 -4.33 7.50 4.43
CA SER A 92 -5.59 6.86 4.05
C SER A 92 -6.78 7.83 4.02
N VAL A 93 -7.14 8.44 5.15
CA VAL A 93 -8.33 9.30 5.25
C VAL A 93 -8.04 10.78 5.02
N TYR A 94 -6.78 11.14 4.74
CA TYR A 94 -6.28 12.48 4.45
C TYR A 94 -6.51 13.45 5.63
N ASP A 95 -7.31 14.50 5.45
CA ASP A 95 -7.72 15.46 6.49
C ASP A 95 -9.09 15.11 7.12
N GLY A 96 -9.56 13.90 6.88
CA GLY A 96 -10.85 13.39 7.34
C GLY A 96 -11.99 13.52 6.33
N ARG A 97 -11.77 14.10 5.14
CA ARG A 97 -12.79 14.14 4.09
C ARG A 97 -13.18 12.75 3.59
N TYR A 98 -12.30 11.77 3.75
CA TYR A 98 -12.53 10.36 3.39
C TYR A 98 -12.81 9.47 4.60
N ALA A 99 -13.05 10.03 5.77
CA ALA A 99 -13.23 9.26 7.01
C ALA A 99 -14.39 8.24 6.96
N ASN A 100 -15.43 8.48 6.15
CA ASN A 100 -16.55 7.54 6.02
C ASN A 100 -16.35 6.47 4.93
N ASN A 101 -15.13 6.27 4.45
CA ASN A 101 -14.79 5.22 3.49
C ASN A 101 -14.16 4.02 4.21
N GLY A 102 -14.88 2.88 4.25
CA GLY A 102 -14.43 1.67 4.94
C GLY A 102 -13.16 1.06 4.34
N TRP A 103 -12.98 1.11 3.03
CA TRP A 103 -11.75 0.65 2.39
C TRP A 103 -10.54 1.46 2.87
N LEU A 104 -10.68 2.80 2.95
CA LEU A 104 -9.59 3.67 3.40
C LEU A 104 -9.35 3.60 4.91
N GLN A 105 -10.37 3.30 5.72
CA GLN A 105 -10.18 3.07 7.15
C GLN A 105 -9.40 1.78 7.44
N GLU A 106 -9.65 0.72 6.65
CA GLU A 106 -9.06 -0.59 6.89
C GLU A 106 -7.73 -0.80 6.16
N ILE A 107 -7.39 0.04 5.15
CA ILE A 107 -6.11 -0.09 4.46
C ILE A 107 -4.95 0.10 5.44
N PRO A 108 -3.98 -0.83 5.51
CA PRO A 108 -2.81 -0.68 6.37
C PRO A 108 -2.00 0.54 5.97
N LYS A 109 -1.64 1.37 6.93
CA LYS A 109 -0.79 2.54 6.66
C LYS A 109 0.62 2.11 6.28
N PRO A 110 1.28 2.83 5.37
CA PRO A 110 2.68 2.60 5.07
C PRO A 110 3.52 2.60 6.35
N ILE A 111 4.51 1.72 6.44
CA ILE A 111 5.47 1.56 7.54
C ILE A 111 4.86 1.01 8.83
N THR A 112 3.78 1.61 9.35
CA THR A 112 3.23 1.23 10.67
C THR A 112 2.24 0.07 10.63
N SER A 113 1.68 -0.23 9.45
CA SER A 113 0.60 -1.21 9.25
C SER A 113 -0.65 -0.98 10.10
N LEU A 114 -0.77 0.20 10.73
CA LEU A 114 -1.95 0.59 11.49
C LEU A 114 -3.17 0.74 10.60
N THR A 115 -4.32 0.37 11.13
CA THR A 115 -5.63 0.51 10.50
C THR A 115 -6.62 1.15 11.46
N TRP A 116 -7.70 1.72 10.93
CA TRP A 116 -8.85 2.24 11.68
C TRP A 116 -8.58 3.44 12.59
N ASP A 117 -7.39 3.62 13.12
CA ASP A 117 -7.06 4.70 14.06
C ASP A 117 -5.83 5.49 13.61
N ASN A 118 -5.61 6.62 14.26
CA ASN A 118 -4.33 7.31 14.30
C ASN A 118 -3.67 7.14 15.67
N ALA A 119 -2.36 7.37 15.71
CA ALA A 119 -1.56 7.33 16.92
C ALA A 119 -0.52 8.45 16.90
N ALA A 120 0.06 8.74 18.05
CA ALA A 120 1.26 9.56 18.15
C ALA A 120 2.48 8.70 17.86
N PHE A 121 3.21 8.98 16.79
CA PHE A 121 4.43 8.25 16.46
C PHE A 121 5.59 8.76 17.31
N VAL A 122 6.17 7.86 18.07
CA VAL A 122 7.29 8.13 19.00
C VAL A 122 8.51 7.30 18.62
N SER A 123 9.71 7.84 18.84
CA SER A 123 10.94 7.08 18.64
C SER A 123 11.14 6.02 19.72
N MET A 124 11.94 4.99 19.42
CA MET A 124 12.32 3.96 20.39
C MET A 124 13.03 4.55 21.60
N LYS A 125 13.90 5.56 21.44
CA LYS A 125 14.57 6.25 22.55
C LYS A 125 13.61 7.01 23.46
N VAL A 126 12.62 7.70 22.88
CA VAL A 126 11.60 8.40 23.66
C VAL A 126 10.72 7.40 24.40
N ALA A 127 10.32 6.33 23.75
CA ALA A 127 9.53 5.26 24.35
C ALA A 127 10.25 4.65 25.56
N LYS A 128 11.54 4.36 25.42
CA LYS A 128 12.38 3.85 26.52
C LYS A 128 12.52 4.87 27.67
N LYS A 129 12.83 6.15 27.35
CA LYS A 129 12.99 7.22 28.33
C LYS A 129 11.73 7.45 29.16
N LEU A 130 10.56 7.42 28.52
CA LEU A 130 9.26 7.72 29.15
C LEU A 130 8.47 6.46 29.53
N ASN A 131 9.06 5.26 29.34
CA ASN A 131 8.44 3.95 29.57
C ASN A 131 7.09 3.81 28.83
N ILE A 132 7.04 4.23 27.56
CA ILE A 132 5.86 4.15 26.69
C ILE A 132 5.85 2.79 25.97
N LYS A 133 4.67 2.16 25.93
CA LYS A 133 4.41 0.95 25.13
C LYS A 133 3.43 1.26 23.98
N ASN A 134 3.41 0.41 22.96
CA ASN A 134 2.41 0.53 21.90
C ASN A 134 0.99 0.50 22.46
N GLY A 135 0.15 1.45 22.03
CA GLY A 135 -1.22 1.61 22.52
C GLY A 135 -1.34 2.33 23.86
N GLN A 136 -0.24 2.69 24.52
CA GLN A 136 -0.31 3.45 25.77
C GLN A 136 -0.81 4.87 25.49
N MET A 137 -1.80 5.32 26.27
CA MET A 137 -2.31 6.68 26.14
C MET A 137 -1.27 7.69 26.65
N ILE A 138 -1.05 8.72 25.88
CA ILE A 138 -0.24 9.88 26.24
C ILE A 138 -1.06 11.16 26.09
N GLU A 139 -0.80 12.12 26.96
CA GLU A 139 -1.32 13.47 26.83
C GLU A 139 -0.25 14.37 26.24
N ILE A 140 -0.58 15.03 25.14
CA ILE A 140 0.30 15.99 24.49
C ILE A 140 -0.29 17.38 24.71
N SER A 141 0.49 18.27 25.32
CA SER A 141 0.07 19.63 25.65
C SER A 141 0.91 20.66 24.88
N LEU A 142 0.23 21.65 24.31
CA LEU A 142 0.84 22.75 23.60
C LEU A 142 0.17 24.08 24.00
N GLY A 143 0.85 24.88 24.81
CA GLY A 143 0.24 26.06 25.43
C GLY A 143 -0.98 25.66 26.30
N ASN A 144 -2.15 26.20 25.99
CA ASN A 144 -3.39 25.91 26.72
C ASN A 144 -4.19 24.74 26.10
N ALA A 145 -3.74 24.15 25.01
CA ALA A 145 -4.42 23.04 24.36
C ALA A 145 -3.76 21.71 24.75
N SER A 146 -4.57 20.67 24.95
CA SER A 146 -4.07 19.32 25.12
C SER A 146 -4.94 18.31 24.40
N VAL A 147 -4.34 17.17 24.01
CA VAL A 147 -5.03 16.03 23.41
C VAL A 147 -4.50 14.74 24.03
N LYS A 148 -5.39 13.76 24.19
CA LYS A 148 -5.02 12.40 24.59
C LYS A 148 -5.08 11.51 23.38
N VAL A 149 -4.00 10.76 23.12
CA VAL A 149 -3.86 9.90 21.95
C VAL A 149 -2.98 8.70 22.29
N PRO A 150 -3.23 7.51 21.74
CA PRO A 150 -2.35 6.36 21.94
C PRO A 150 -1.01 6.56 21.25
N ALA A 151 0.05 6.09 21.84
CA ALA A 151 1.38 6.10 21.24
C ALA A 151 1.62 4.86 20.38
N TRP A 152 2.41 5.02 19.31
CA TRP A 152 2.94 3.96 18.49
C TRP A 152 4.43 4.17 18.28
N ILE A 153 5.22 3.14 18.58
CA ILE A 153 6.69 3.22 18.50
C ILE A 153 7.11 2.93 17.07
N VAL A 154 7.84 3.86 16.45
CA VAL A 154 8.28 3.77 15.06
C VAL A 154 9.80 3.84 15.00
N PRO A 155 10.46 2.79 14.49
CA PRO A 155 11.90 2.84 14.21
C PRO A 155 12.22 3.97 13.23
N GLY A 156 13.33 4.70 13.47
CA GLY A 156 13.73 5.84 12.63
C GLY A 156 13.00 7.15 12.91
N GLN A 157 12.00 7.17 13.79
CA GLN A 157 11.38 8.41 14.23
C GLN A 157 12.39 9.24 15.03
N ASN A 158 12.48 10.55 14.73
CA ASN A 158 13.39 11.44 15.44
C ASN A 158 13.05 11.54 16.92
N GLN A 159 14.06 11.51 17.79
CA GLN A 159 13.89 11.52 19.24
C GLN A 159 13.38 12.83 19.85
N LYS A 160 13.36 13.93 19.10
CA LYS A 160 12.82 15.23 19.51
C LYS A 160 11.47 15.54 18.86
N THR A 161 10.95 14.65 18.00
CA THR A 161 9.77 14.89 17.18
C THR A 161 8.70 13.84 17.43
N ILE A 162 7.45 14.28 17.58
CA ILE A 162 6.26 13.42 17.61
C ILE A 162 5.43 13.73 16.37
N THR A 163 5.07 12.70 15.61
CA THR A 163 4.21 12.85 14.45
C THR A 163 2.76 12.49 14.79
N LEU A 164 1.84 13.38 14.42
CA LEU A 164 0.39 13.21 14.62
C LEU A 164 -0.31 13.22 13.26
N GLU A 165 -1.04 12.16 12.96
CA GLU A 165 -1.84 12.09 11.75
C GLU A 165 -3.20 12.77 11.94
N LEU A 166 -3.56 13.60 10.96
CA LEU A 166 -4.86 14.30 10.87
C LEU A 166 -5.95 13.37 10.34
N GLY A 167 -7.19 13.81 10.43
CA GLY A 167 -8.32 13.19 9.71
C GLY A 167 -9.18 12.24 10.54
N TYR A 168 -8.85 12.03 11.79
CA TYR A 168 -9.54 11.14 12.74
C TYR A 168 -10.28 11.89 13.84
N GLY A 169 -11.03 11.14 14.66
CA GLY A 169 -11.74 11.67 15.82
C GLY A 169 -12.98 12.48 15.48
N ARG A 170 -13.65 12.21 14.35
CA ARG A 170 -14.91 12.84 13.97
C ARG A 170 -16.07 12.22 14.72
N GLU A 171 -16.94 13.05 15.28
CA GLU A 171 -18.17 12.62 15.97
C GLU A 171 -19.29 12.27 14.98
N PHE A 172 -19.43 13.08 13.92
CA PHE A 172 -20.48 12.95 12.90
C PHE A 172 -19.87 12.84 11.52
N SER A 173 -19.54 11.64 11.09
CA SER A 173 -18.90 11.35 9.80
C SER A 173 -19.56 10.20 9.03
N GLY A 174 -20.74 9.74 9.48
CA GLY A 174 -21.43 8.60 8.90
C GLY A 174 -21.12 7.27 9.62
N ARG A 175 -21.61 6.18 9.06
CA ARG A 175 -21.60 4.84 9.70
C ARG A 175 -20.19 4.33 10.00
N ILE A 176 -19.22 4.64 9.13
CA ILE A 176 -17.85 4.12 9.21
C ILE A 176 -16.93 5.03 10.01
N GLY A 177 -17.03 6.35 9.78
CA GLY A 177 -16.04 7.30 10.27
C GLY A 177 -16.36 7.95 11.61
N SER A 178 -17.59 7.76 12.15
CA SER A 178 -17.95 8.37 13.44
C SER A 178 -17.28 7.64 14.61
N GLY A 179 -16.63 8.40 15.49
CA GLY A 179 -15.99 7.87 16.71
C GLY A 179 -14.71 7.05 16.44
N VAL A 180 -14.12 7.14 15.25
CA VAL A 180 -12.90 6.41 14.88
C VAL A 180 -11.68 7.31 15.08
N GLY A 181 -10.69 6.81 15.83
CA GLY A 181 -9.44 7.51 16.10
C GLY A 181 -9.60 8.74 17.01
N PHE A 182 -8.59 9.60 16.98
CA PHE A 182 -8.43 10.73 17.90
C PHE A 182 -8.30 12.05 17.17
N ASN A 183 -9.05 13.06 17.63
CA ASN A 183 -9.00 14.40 17.06
C ASN A 183 -7.77 15.15 17.59
N VAL A 184 -6.79 15.39 16.72
CA VAL A 184 -5.56 16.13 17.04
C VAL A 184 -5.59 17.59 16.56
N TYR A 185 -6.66 18.02 15.91
CA TYR A 185 -6.81 19.40 15.42
C TYR A 185 -6.77 20.48 16.51
N PRO A 186 -7.19 20.26 17.76
CA PRO A 186 -7.09 21.27 18.82
C PRO A 186 -5.66 21.78 19.07
N LEU A 187 -4.63 21.01 18.73
CA LEU A 187 -3.23 21.45 18.84
C LEU A 187 -2.77 22.34 17.69
N ARG A 188 -3.54 22.41 16.58
CA ARG A 188 -3.18 23.22 15.39
C ARG A 188 -3.75 24.62 15.52
N THR A 189 -2.95 25.60 15.14
CA THR A 189 -3.37 26.98 15.01
C THR A 189 -3.06 27.51 13.60
N SER A 190 -3.59 28.67 13.26
CA SER A 190 -3.31 29.32 11.96
C SER A 190 -1.82 29.63 11.76
N SER A 191 -1.07 29.82 12.83
CA SER A 191 0.39 30.01 12.80
C SER A 191 1.18 28.71 12.79
N ASN A 192 0.56 27.57 13.19
CA ASN A 192 1.22 26.28 13.39
C ASN A 192 0.47 25.18 12.62
N MET A 193 0.32 25.34 11.31
CA MET A 193 -0.46 24.41 10.48
C MET A 193 0.23 23.07 10.24
N GLY A 194 1.53 23.06 10.07
CA GLY A 194 2.31 21.86 9.74
C GLY A 194 3.15 21.31 10.89
N TYR A 195 3.58 22.17 11.81
CA TYR A 195 4.38 21.79 12.96
C TYR A 195 4.18 22.76 14.12
N ALA A 196 4.50 22.33 15.32
CA ALA A 196 4.52 23.17 16.52
C ALA A 196 5.70 22.78 17.42
N MET A 197 6.26 23.76 18.11
CA MET A 197 7.43 23.59 18.97
C MET A 197 7.04 23.59 20.44
N ASN A 198 7.90 22.97 21.26
CA ASN A 198 7.84 23.04 22.73
C ASN A 198 6.59 22.39 23.35
N ALA A 199 6.15 21.28 22.79
CA ALA A 199 5.09 20.48 23.37
C ALA A 199 5.59 19.63 24.57
N ASP A 200 4.72 19.44 25.56
CA ASP A 200 4.90 18.51 26.66
C ASP A 200 4.23 17.18 26.39
N ILE A 201 4.86 16.10 26.89
CA ILE A 201 4.29 14.75 26.83
C ILE A 201 4.19 14.19 28.23
N LYS A 202 3.01 13.69 28.57
CA LYS A 202 2.74 12.98 29.81
C LYS A 202 2.19 11.59 29.53
N THR A 203 2.82 10.56 30.06
CA THR A 203 2.32 9.18 29.98
C THR A 203 1.13 8.99 30.91
N LEU A 204 0.07 8.35 30.43
CA LEU A 204 -1.13 8.01 31.21
C LEU A 204 -1.13 6.50 31.51
N ASN A 205 -1.84 6.09 32.59
CA ASN A 205 -1.94 4.67 32.99
C ASN A 205 -3.00 3.88 32.18
N GLU A 206 -3.50 4.46 31.10
CA GLU A 206 -4.52 3.88 30.23
C GLU A 206 -3.88 3.31 28.98
N THR A 207 -4.44 2.22 28.45
CA THR A 207 -4.06 1.65 27.17
C THR A 207 -5.26 1.61 26.23
N TYR A 208 -5.00 1.85 24.93
CA TYR A 208 -6.01 1.79 23.88
C TYR A 208 -5.60 0.74 22.87
N PRO A 209 -6.50 -0.20 22.52
CA PRO A 209 -6.18 -1.23 21.56
C PRO A 209 -6.12 -0.64 20.14
N LEU A 210 -4.94 -0.59 19.56
CA LEU A 210 -4.70 -0.25 18.17
C LEU A 210 -4.73 -1.51 17.32
N ALA A 211 -5.30 -1.42 16.12
CA ALA A 211 -5.32 -2.49 15.15
C ALA A 211 -4.20 -2.29 14.13
N SER A 212 -3.27 -3.24 14.05
CA SER A 212 -2.29 -3.31 12.98
C SER A 212 -2.39 -4.65 12.25
N THR A 213 -1.97 -4.68 10.99
CA THR A 213 -1.78 -5.92 10.26
C THR A 213 -0.43 -6.55 10.62
N GLN A 214 0.10 -7.45 9.81
CA GLN A 214 1.37 -8.11 10.10
C GLN A 214 2.53 -7.12 10.25
N GLU A 215 3.30 -7.27 11.31
CA GLU A 215 4.52 -6.53 11.57
C GLU A 215 5.74 -7.43 11.42
N HIS A 216 6.83 -6.87 10.87
CA HIS A 216 8.08 -7.57 10.64
C HIS A 216 9.28 -6.72 11.08
N TYR A 217 9.14 -5.98 12.18
CA TYR A 217 10.16 -5.01 12.59
C TYR A 217 11.52 -5.64 12.82
N GLY A 218 11.61 -6.68 13.62
CA GLY A 218 12.84 -7.45 13.81
C GLY A 218 14.07 -6.65 14.28
N LEU A 219 13.88 -5.46 14.88
CA LEU A 219 14.93 -4.67 15.49
C LEU A 219 15.07 -5.02 16.97
N GLU A 220 16.30 -4.84 17.50
CA GLU A 220 16.60 -5.12 18.90
C GLU A 220 15.63 -4.49 19.88
N GLU A 221 15.09 -5.25 20.73
CA GLU A 221 14.16 -5.07 21.82
C GLU A 221 12.78 -5.66 21.55
N ASP A 222 12.74 -7.00 21.55
CA ASP A 222 11.54 -7.84 21.43
C ASP A 222 10.40 -7.50 22.39
N LYS A 223 10.65 -6.66 23.39
CA LYS A 223 9.64 -6.18 24.32
C LYS A 223 8.68 -5.16 23.74
N LEU A 224 8.96 -4.66 22.54
CA LEU A 224 8.12 -3.71 21.82
C LEU A 224 7.33 -4.37 20.67
N ALA A 225 7.64 -5.63 20.35
CA ALA A 225 6.92 -6.40 19.35
C ALA A 225 5.47 -6.70 19.79
N ALA A 226 4.61 -6.94 18.81
CA ALA A 226 3.22 -7.32 19.07
C ALA A 226 3.16 -8.62 19.90
N PRO A 227 2.16 -8.79 20.78
CA PRO A 227 2.00 -10.00 21.56
C PRO A 227 1.91 -11.26 20.66
N GLY A 228 2.82 -12.21 20.86
CA GLY A 228 2.84 -13.48 20.13
C GLY A 228 4.05 -13.72 19.23
N PHE A 229 4.97 -12.76 19.07
CA PHE A 229 6.20 -12.91 18.29
C PHE A 229 7.48 -12.81 19.15
N SER A 230 7.35 -12.91 20.47
CA SER A 230 8.42 -12.66 21.44
C SER A 230 9.53 -13.73 21.47
N ASP A 231 9.38 -14.84 20.73
CA ASP A 231 10.28 -16.00 20.86
C ASP A 231 11.35 -16.09 19.76
N LEU A 232 11.31 -15.20 18.75
CA LEU A 232 12.36 -15.14 17.73
C LEU A 232 13.42 -14.12 18.15
N SER A 233 14.67 -14.55 18.21
CA SER A 233 15.76 -13.61 18.47
C SER A 233 15.86 -12.60 17.31
N THR A 234 16.15 -11.36 17.63
CA THR A 234 16.36 -10.27 16.67
C THR A 234 17.36 -10.64 15.59
N ASN A 235 18.45 -11.32 15.97
CA ASN A 235 19.48 -11.78 15.03
C ASN A 235 18.92 -12.77 14.00
N GLU A 236 18.03 -13.66 14.40
CA GLU A 236 17.40 -14.62 13.47
C GLU A 236 16.49 -13.92 12.48
N VAL A 237 15.73 -12.90 12.88
CA VAL A 237 14.90 -12.11 11.97
C VAL A 237 15.78 -11.32 10.99
N GLN A 238 16.80 -10.64 11.50
CA GLN A 238 17.75 -9.85 10.70
C GLN A 238 18.46 -10.72 9.66
N SER A 239 18.91 -11.93 10.02
CA SER A 239 19.61 -12.84 9.11
C SER A 239 18.72 -13.33 7.95
N ARG A 240 17.39 -13.36 8.13
CA ARG A 240 16.44 -13.83 7.11
C ARG A 240 15.96 -12.73 6.14
N ILE A 241 16.13 -11.46 6.47
CA ILE A 241 15.69 -10.36 5.60
C ILE A 241 16.34 -10.45 4.20
N PRO A 242 17.65 -10.70 4.05
CA PRO A 242 18.28 -10.85 2.73
C PRO A 242 17.71 -12.01 1.89
N ASP A 243 17.19 -13.06 2.53
CA ASP A 243 16.54 -14.17 1.83
C ASP A 243 15.20 -13.77 1.21
N LEU A 244 14.48 -12.88 1.86
CA LEU A 244 13.16 -12.40 1.43
C LEU A 244 13.27 -11.24 0.45
N VAL A 245 14.10 -10.24 0.76
CA VAL A 245 14.25 -9.02 -0.06
C VAL A 245 15.69 -8.89 -0.54
N LYS A 246 15.91 -9.20 -1.81
CA LYS A 246 17.21 -9.00 -2.44
C LYS A 246 17.45 -7.51 -2.70
N GLN A 247 18.60 -7.00 -2.27
CA GLN A 247 18.93 -5.59 -2.45
C GLN A 247 20.44 -5.36 -2.57
N SER A 248 20.80 -4.25 -3.23
CA SER A 248 22.20 -3.82 -3.36
C SER A 248 22.29 -2.29 -3.47
N THR A 249 23.49 -1.73 -3.31
CA THR A 249 23.74 -0.34 -3.65
C THR A 249 23.97 -0.17 -5.15
N LEU A 250 23.71 1.02 -5.68
CA LEU A 250 23.95 1.32 -7.11
C LEU A 250 25.42 1.09 -7.49
N GLU A 251 26.35 1.40 -6.59
CA GLU A 251 27.78 1.21 -6.84
C GLU A 251 28.14 -0.28 -6.96
N LYS A 252 27.68 -1.11 -6.02
CA LYS A 252 27.88 -2.57 -6.07
C LYS A 252 27.23 -3.16 -7.30
N TYR A 253 25.97 -2.78 -7.61
CA TYR A 253 25.26 -3.26 -8.79
C TYR A 253 25.99 -2.95 -10.10
N LYS A 254 26.58 -1.74 -10.24
CA LYS A 254 27.36 -1.39 -11.43
C LYS A 254 28.61 -2.25 -11.60
N LYS A 255 29.23 -2.68 -10.50
CA LYS A 255 30.42 -3.54 -10.52
C LYS A 255 30.07 -5.01 -10.70
N HIS A 256 28.89 -5.41 -10.22
CA HIS A 256 28.45 -6.79 -10.14
C HIS A 256 26.93 -6.92 -10.40
N PRO A 257 26.51 -6.83 -11.67
CA PRO A 257 25.09 -6.85 -12.03
C PRO A 257 24.37 -8.16 -11.70
N GLU A 258 25.10 -9.26 -11.66
CA GLU A 258 24.60 -10.62 -11.42
C GLU A 258 24.45 -10.99 -9.94
N PHE A 259 24.63 -10.05 -9.02
CA PHE A 259 24.61 -10.32 -7.57
C PHE A 259 23.40 -11.12 -7.08
N VAL A 260 22.26 -11.00 -7.76
CA VAL A 260 21.03 -11.73 -7.41
C VAL A 260 21.17 -13.21 -7.74
N GLN A 261 21.71 -13.52 -8.93
CA GLN A 261 21.95 -14.90 -9.36
C GLN A 261 22.95 -15.61 -8.43
N ASP A 262 24.00 -14.91 -8.02
CA ASP A 262 24.99 -15.46 -7.10
C ASP A 262 24.36 -15.80 -5.76
N ILE A 263 23.55 -14.91 -5.17
CA ILE A 263 22.81 -15.17 -3.93
C ILE A 263 21.89 -16.39 -4.09
N VAL A 264 21.18 -16.48 -5.23
CA VAL A 264 20.27 -17.60 -5.50
C VAL A 264 21.04 -18.92 -5.63
N GLU A 265 22.15 -18.93 -6.37
CA GLU A 265 22.98 -20.12 -6.55
C GLU A 265 23.70 -20.54 -5.25
N GLU A 266 24.09 -19.59 -4.40
CA GLU A 266 24.69 -19.88 -3.10
C GLU A 266 23.76 -20.67 -2.19
N HIS A 267 22.45 -20.37 -2.21
CA HIS A 267 21.42 -21.04 -1.41
C HIS A 267 20.90 -22.34 -2.02
N LYS A 268 21.40 -22.75 -3.15
CA LYS A 268 21.01 -24.00 -3.80
C LYS A 268 21.61 -25.21 -3.09
N PRO A 269 20.77 -26.16 -2.61
CA PRO A 269 21.26 -27.33 -1.86
C PRO A 269 22.24 -28.21 -2.64
N ASP A 270 22.01 -28.33 -3.94
CA ASP A 270 22.89 -29.07 -4.87
C ASP A 270 23.02 -28.25 -6.16
N LYS A 271 24.20 -27.68 -6.37
CA LYS A 271 24.48 -26.78 -7.51
C LYS A 271 24.47 -27.51 -8.87
N SER A 272 24.55 -28.83 -8.86
CA SER A 272 24.48 -29.65 -10.09
C SER A 272 23.05 -29.87 -10.60
N ARG A 273 22.04 -29.56 -9.80
CA ARG A 273 20.62 -29.78 -10.11
C ARG A 273 19.87 -28.46 -10.30
N SER A 274 18.81 -28.48 -11.10
CA SER A 274 17.90 -27.32 -11.22
C SER A 274 17.08 -27.12 -9.94
N TRP A 275 16.50 -25.92 -9.73
CA TRP A 275 15.57 -25.71 -8.61
C TRP A 275 14.33 -26.59 -8.70
N ALA A 276 13.86 -26.90 -9.90
CA ALA A 276 12.73 -27.80 -10.11
C ALA A 276 13.03 -29.22 -9.59
N ASP A 277 14.27 -29.68 -9.73
CA ASP A 277 14.68 -30.99 -9.26
C ASP A 277 14.72 -31.12 -7.73
N HIS A 278 14.71 -30.01 -7.02
CA HIS A 278 14.64 -29.95 -5.56
C HIS A 278 13.20 -29.87 -5.03
N SER A 279 12.22 -29.74 -5.91
CA SER A 279 10.81 -29.68 -5.50
C SER A 279 10.38 -31.03 -4.91
N MET A 280 9.63 -31.01 -3.83
CA MET A 280 8.96 -32.18 -3.25
C MET A 280 7.72 -32.60 -4.06
N TYR A 281 7.32 -31.82 -5.03
CA TYR A 281 6.19 -32.07 -5.91
C TYR A 281 6.68 -32.67 -7.21
N ASN A 282 5.79 -33.38 -7.92
CA ASN A 282 6.13 -33.88 -9.24
C ASN A 282 6.59 -32.73 -10.13
N PRO A 283 7.81 -32.81 -10.72
CA PRO A 283 8.33 -31.73 -11.57
C PRO A 283 7.58 -31.58 -12.89
N GLU A 284 6.79 -32.57 -13.30
CA GLU A 284 5.96 -32.44 -14.50
C GLU A 284 4.65 -31.71 -14.16
N PRO A 285 4.45 -30.50 -14.71
CA PRO A 285 3.20 -29.80 -14.54
C PRO A 285 2.06 -30.55 -15.23
N GLU A 286 0.85 -30.46 -14.68
CA GLU A 286 -0.37 -31.05 -15.24
C GLU A 286 -0.65 -30.54 -16.67
N TYR A 287 -0.15 -29.34 -16.99
CA TYR A 287 -0.34 -28.67 -18.27
C TYR A 287 1.01 -28.32 -18.91
N ASP A 288 1.02 -28.34 -20.24
CA ASP A 288 2.15 -27.86 -21.04
C ASP A 288 2.13 -26.32 -21.11
N TYR A 289 2.79 -25.68 -20.15
CA TYR A 289 2.88 -24.21 -20.07
C TYR A 289 3.77 -23.55 -21.13
N SER A 290 4.37 -24.32 -22.03
CA SER A 290 5.07 -23.75 -23.19
C SER A 290 4.12 -23.28 -24.29
N LYS A 291 2.83 -23.62 -24.19
CA LYS A 291 1.82 -23.33 -25.22
C LYS A 291 0.81 -22.28 -24.76
N GLY A 292 0.34 -21.51 -25.72
CA GLY A 292 -0.69 -20.48 -25.51
C GLY A 292 -0.21 -19.32 -24.64
N HIS A 293 -1.15 -18.51 -24.23
CA HIS A 293 -0.87 -17.40 -23.30
C HIS A 293 -0.61 -17.93 -21.89
N GLN A 294 0.44 -17.42 -21.27
CA GLN A 294 0.83 -17.79 -19.92
C GLN A 294 0.99 -16.52 -19.08
N TRP A 295 0.12 -16.33 -18.11
CA TRP A 295 0.10 -15.08 -17.34
C TRP A 295 1.13 -15.07 -16.23
N GLY A 296 1.81 -13.95 -16.09
CA GLY A 296 2.79 -13.71 -15.02
C GLY A 296 2.91 -12.25 -14.64
N MET A 297 3.63 -12.01 -13.56
CA MET A 297 3.83 -10.67 -12.99
C MET A 297 5.29 -10.48 -12.59
N SER A 298 5.79 -9.26 -12.72
CA SER A 298 7.06 -8.81 -12.15
C SER A 298 6.85 -7.52 -11.39
N ILE A 299 7.47 -7.40 -10.19
CA ILE A 299 7.34 -6.23 -9.32
C ILE A 299 8.72 -5.64 -9.07
N ASP A 300 8.97 -4.41 -9.52
CA ASP A 300 10.24 -3.71 -9.29
C ASP A 300 10.27 -3.04 -7.90
N LEU A 301 11.07 -3.61 -6.98
CA LEU A 301 11.20 -3.08 -5.63
C LEU A 301 12.00 -1.78 -5.56
N THR A 302 12.73 -1.41 -6.62
CA THR A 302 13.39 -0.09 -6.72
C THR A 302 12.38 1.01 -6.98
N SER A 303 11.40 0.75 -7.86
CA SER A 303 10.35 1.71 -8.22
C SER A 303 9.22 1.76 -7.18
N CYS A 304 8.96 0.66 -6.47
CA CYS A 304 7.87 0.55 -5.51
C CYS A 304 8.06 1.52 -4.33
N THR A 305 7.06 2.38 -4.10
CA THR A 305 7.02 3.36 -3.01
C THR A 305 6.24 2.89 -1.78
N SER A 306 5.72 1.67 -1.79
CA SER A 306 4.93 1.08 -0.69
C SER A 306 3.66 1.84 -0.31
N CYS A 307 3.07 2.58 -1.26
CA CYS A 307 1.94 3.48 -1.02
C CYS A 307 0.57 2.79 -0.82
N ASN A 308 0.49 1.45 -0.93
CA ASN A 308 -0.75 0.65 -0.84
C ASN A 308 -1.83 0.93 -1.91
N ALA A 309 -1.56 1.72 -2.95
CA ALA A 309 -2.52 1.94 -4.05
C ALA A 309 -2.95 0.63 -4.73
N CYS A 310 -2.01 -0.31 -4.89
CA CYS A 310 -2.30 -1.65 -5.44
C CYS A 310 -3.25 -2.46 -4.54
N SER A 311 -3.12 -2.34 -3.22
CA SER A 311 -3.95 -3.06 -2.26
C SER A 311 -5.39 -2.56 -2.28
N ILE A 312 -5.60 -1.23 -2.26
CA ILE A 312 -6.94 -0.65 -2.34
C ILE A 312 -7.61 -0.90 -3.69
N ALA A 313 -6.86 -0.83 -4.79
CA ALA A 313 -7.38 -1.14 -6.11
C ALA A 313 -7.79 -2.63 -6.23
N CYS A 314 -7.00 -3.53 -5.66
CA CYS A 314 -7.34 -4.95 -5.58
C CYS A 314 -8.61 -5.18 -4.76
N GLN A 315 -8.77 -4.46 -3.63
CA GLN A 315 -9.93 -4.57 -2.77
C GLN A 315 -11.21 -4.14 -3.47
N SER A 316 -11.20 -2.99 -4.15
CA SER A 316 -12.37 -2.48 -4.89
C SER A 316 -12.70 -3.34 -6.11
N GLU A 317 -11.70 -3.74 -6.88
CA GLU A 317 -11.88 -4.55 -8.10
C GLU A 317 -12.46 -5.93 -7.81
N ASN A 318 -11.98 -6.57 -6.75
CA ASN A 318 -12.28 -7.97 -6.47
C ASN A 318 -13.32 -8.16 -5.36
N ASN A 319 -14.10 -7.13 -5.02
CA ASN A 319 -15.14 -7.20 -3.96
C ASN A 319 -14.60 -7.77 -2.65
N ILE A 320 -13.37 -7.41 -2.27
CA ILE A 320 -12.78 -7.87 -1.00
C ILE A 320 -13.48 -7.14 0.15
N PRO A 321 -14.03 -7.86 1.13
CA PRO A 321 -14.82 -7.23 2.18
C PRO A 321 -13.99 -6.39 3.14
N VAL A 322 -14.60 -5.37 3.73
CA VAL A 322 -14.13 -4.67 4.92
C VAL A 322 -14.59 -5.48 6.13
N VAL A 323 -13.67 -5.83 7.02
CA VAL A 323 -13.95 -6.72 8.16
C VAL A 323 -14.13 -6.00 9.48
N GLY A 324 -13.63 -4.78 9.60
CA GLY A 324 -13.70 -3.95 10.79
C GLY A 324 -12.51 -4.13 11.75
N LYS A 325 -12.28 -3.13 12.59
CA LYS A 325 -11.15 -3.03 13.52
C LYS A 325 -10.94 -4.31 14.34
N GLN A 326 -12.02 -4.84 14.95
CA GLN A 326 -11.92 -6.02 15.82
C GLN A 326 -11.43 -7.26 15.05
N GLN A 327 -11.81 -7.43 13.80
CA GLN A 327 -11.38 -8.58 13.01
C GLN A 327 -9.91 -8.41 12.56
N VAL A 328 -9.48 -7.19 12.28
CA VAL A 328 -8.05 -6.92 12.02
C VAL A 328 -7.22 -7.26 13.26
N MET A 329 -7.64 -6.85 14.46
CA MET A 329 -6.98 -7.20 15.73
C MET A 329 -6.91 -8.72 15.96
N ASN A 330 -7.88 -9.48 15.42
CA ASN A 330 -7.89 -10.94 15.46
C ASN A 330 -7.07 -11.58 14.32
N GLY A 331 -6.32 -10.81 13.53
CA GLY A 331 -5.54 -11.29 12.38
C GLY A 331 -6.40 -11.82 11.22
N ARG A 332 -7.59 -11.26 11.03
CA ARG A 332 -8.57 -11.72 10.03
C ARG A 332 -8.83 -10.71 8.92
N GLU A 333 -7.89 -9.82 8.68
CA GLU A 333 -7.93 -8.90 7.52
C GLU A 333 -7.99 -9.68 6.20
N MET A 334 -8.70 -9.13 5.20
CA MET A 334 -8.99 -9.83 3.95
C MET A 334 -8.22 -9.33 2.73
N HIS A 335 -7.31 -8.38 2.86
CA HIS A 335 -6.51 -7.89 1.74
C HIS A 335 -5.75 -9.02 1.05
N TRP A 336 -5.87 -9.14 -0.27
CA TRP A 336 -5.13 -10.14 -1.07
C TRP A 336 -3.70 -9.74 -1.35
N ILE A 337 -3.41 -8.45 -1.27
CA ILE A 337 -2.06 -7.89 -1.36
C ILE A 337 -1.74 -7.26 -0.01
N ARG A 338 -0.59 -7.61 0.55
CA ARG A 338 -0.02 -6.94 1.72
C ARG A 338 1.32 -6.32 1.35
N ILE A 339 1.70 -5.27 2.05
CA ILE A 339 3.03 -4.67 1.95
C ILE A 339 3.78 -5.00 3.23
N ASP A 340 4.77 -5.90 3.10
CA ASP A 340 5.63 -6.28 4.20
C ASP A 340 6.78 -5.26 4.33
N ASN A 341 7.06 -4.83 5.55
CA ASN A 341 8.12 -3.88 5.86
C ASN A 341 9.14 -4.55 6.78
N TYR A 342 10.41 -4.50 6.39
CA TYR A 342 11.52 -5.07 7.14
C TYR A 342 12.49 -3.97 7.50
N PHE A 343 12.84 -3.88 8.78
CA PHE A 343 13.80 -2.92 9.30
C PHE A 343 15.13 -3.61 9.57
N SER A 344 16.23 -2.95 9.25
CA SER A 344 17.58 -3.45 9.53
C SER A 344 18.52 -2.30 9.93
N GLY A 345 19.59 -2.63 10.64
CA GLY A 345 20.60 -1.67 11.09
C GLY A 345 20.24 -0.94 12.37
N ASP A 346 20.68 0.32 12.50
CA ASP A 346 20.49 1.14 13.71
C ASP A 346 19.00 1.51 13.88
N PRO A 347 18.37 1.20 15.02
CA PRO A 347 16.97 1.54 15.31
C PRO A 347 16.62 3.03 15.20
N ASP A 348 17.58 3.92 15.40
CA ASP A 348 17.37 5.36 15.26
C ASP A 348 17.49 5.85 13.81
N ASN A 349 18.17 5.08 12.95
CA ASN A 349 18.35 5.35 11.53
C ASN A 349 18.31 4.05 10.71
N PRO A 350 17.19 3.31 10.77
CA PRO A 350 17.10 1.99 10.15
C PRO A 350 17.03 2.09 8.62
N GLU A 351 17.53 1.05 7.99
CA GLU A 351 17.17 0.77 6.61
C GLU A 351 15.81 0.08 6.55
N VAL A 352 14.92 0.55 5.68
CA VAL A 352 13.61 -0.05 5.47
C VAL A 352 13.55 -0.71 4.11
N SER A 353 13.27 -2.00 4.10
CA SER A 353 12.99 -2.77 2.89
C SER A 353 11.52 -3.13 2.85
N THR A 354 10.89 -2.93 1.70
CA THR A 354 9.46 -3.15 1.54
C THR A 354 9.20 -4.09 0.39
N GLN A 355 8.21 -4.97 0.53
CA GLN A 355 7.84 -5.93 -0.48
C GLN A 355 6.33 -6.09 -0.55
N SER A 356 5.77 -5.93 -1.75
CA SER A 356 4.37 -6.23 -2.03
C SER A 356 4.20 -7.73 -2.25
N VAL A 357 3.40 -8.41 -1.43
CA VAL A 357 3.23 -9.86 -1.45
C VAL A 357 1.77 -10.22 -1.68
N ALA A 358 1.51 -10.98 -2.74
CA ALA A 358 0.21 -11.56 -3.07
C ALA A 358 0.39 -13.04 -3.45
N CYS A 359 -0.68 -13.74 -3.85
CA CYS A 359 -0.53 -15.06 -4.43
C CYS A 359 0.39 -14.99 -5.66
N VAL A 360 1.47 -15.75 -5.64
CA VAL A 360 2.48 -15.77 -6.69
C VAL A 360 2.17 -16.75 -7.83
N HIS A 361 1.01 -17.41 -7.78
CA HIS A 361 0.55 -18.38 -8.77
C HIS A 361 1.60 -19.43 -9.11
N CYS A 362 2.00 -20.18 -8.07
CA CYS A 362 2.99 -21.26 -8.19
C CYS A 362 2.53 -22.32 -9.19
N GLU A 363 3.37 -22.73 -10.14
CA GLU A 363 3.08 -23.83 -11.07
C GLU A 363 3.05 -25.17 -10.33
N LEU A 364 3.93 -25.33 -9.35
CA LEU A 364 3.95 -26.47 -8.42
C LEU A 364 3.33 -26.03 -7.10
N ALA A 365 2.02 -25.89 -7.07
CA ALA A 365 1.30 -25.22 -5.99
C ALA A 365 1.07 -26.11 -4.75
N PRO A 366 1.73 -25.85 -3.60
CA PRO A 366 1.52 -26.61 -2.38
C PRO A 366 0.08 -26.59 -1.87
N CYS A 367 -0.67 -25.52 -2.20
CA CYS A 367 -2.05 -25.35 -1.79
C CYS A 367 -3.03 -26.25 -2.55
N GLU A 368 -2.69 -26.71 -3.74
CA GLU A 368 -3.52 -27.62 -4.53
C GLU A 368 -3.44 -29.05 -3.99
N GLN A 369 -2.23 -29.47 -3.66
CA GLN A 369 -1.95 -30.83 -3.17
C GLN A 369 -2.72 -31.18 -1.89
N VAL A 370 -3.04 -30.19 -1.07
CA VAL A 370 -3.71 -30.39 0.23
C VAL A 370 -5.19 -30.08 0.20
N CYS A 371 -5.77 -29.72 -0.95
CA CYS A 371 -7.19 -29.41 -1.03
C CYS A 371 -8.01 -30.70 -1.20
N PRO A 372 -8.83 -31.12 -0.20
CA PRO A 372 -9.53 -32.40 -0.24
C PRO A 372 -10.64 -32.46 -1.30
N VAL A 373 -11.03 -31.33 -1.87
CA VAL A 373 -12.15 -31.21 -2.81
C VAL A 373 -11.75 -30.62 -4.16
N GLY A 374 -10.44 -30.42 -4.40
CA GLY A 374 -9.98 -29.79 -5.65
C GLY A 374 -10.58 -28.39 -5.89
N ALA A 375 -10.77 -27.61 -4.83
CA ALA A 375 -11.27 -26.23 -4.96
C ALA A 375 -10.19 -25.26 -5.43
N THR A 376 -8.93 -25.63 -5.33
CA THR A 376 -7.80 -24.88 -5.85
C THR A 376 -7.16 -25.70 -6.98
N THR A 377 -7.13 -25.13 -8.19
CA THR A 377 -6.66 -25.81 -9.40
C THR A 377 -6.01 -24.79 -10.34
N HIS A 378 -5.16 -25.26 -11.26
CA HIS A 378 -4.62 -24.44 -12.34
C HIS A 378 -5.56 -24.40 -13.55
N SER A 379 -5.52 -23.28 -14.25
CA SER A 379 -6.00 -23.17 -15.64
C SER A 379 -4.87 -23.46 -16.62
N THR A 380 -5.22 -23.71 -17.87
CA THR A 380 -4.25 -23.98 -18.94
C THR A 380 -3.32 -22.79 -19.22
N ASP A 381 -3.69 -21.58 -18.80
CA ASP A 381 -2.89 -20.36 -18.89
C ASP A 381 -2.07 -20.07 -17.59
N GLY A 382 -1.96 -21.08 -16.72
CA GLY A 382 -1.11 -21.08 -15.54
C GLY A 382 -1.61 -20.29 -14.36
N VAL A 383 -2.86 -19.84 -14.37
CA VAL A 383 -3.46 -19.15 -13.22
C VAL A 383 -3.94 -20.15 -12.19
N ASN A 384 -3.38 -20.11 -10.97
CA ASN A 384 -3.93 -20.83 -9.85
C ASN A 384 -5.28 -20.25 -9.46
N GLN A 385 -6.36 -20.96 -9.70
CA GLN A 385 -7.73 -20.51 -9.52
C GLN A 385 -8.31 -21.01 -8.19
N MET A 386 -9.45 -20.46 -7.82
CA MET A 386 -10.22 -20.86 -6.65
C MET A 386 -11.68 -21.06 -7.02
N THR A 387 -12.15 -22.30 -6.96
CA THR A 387 -13.57 -22.63 -7.18
C THR A 387 -14.31 -22.50 -5.85
N TYR A 388 -14.90 -21.34 -5.61
CA TYR A 388 -15.49 -20.99 -4.32
C TYR A 388 -16.61 -21.96 -3.88
N ASN A 389 -17.43 -22.43 -4.81
CA ASN A 389 -18.53 -23.35 -4.52
C ASN A 389 -18.07 -24.74 -4.08
N ARG A 390 -16.84 -25.15 -4.37
CA ARG A 390 -16.24 -26.40 -3.90
C ARG A 390 -15.58 -26.25 -2.54
N CYS A 391 -15.22 -25.03 -2.13
CA CYS A 391 -14.44 -24.80 -0.92
C CYS A 391 -15.24 -25.17 0.34
N LEU A 392 -14.73 -26.11 1.12
CA LEU A 392 -15.30 -26.54 2.41
C LEU A 392 -14.70 -25.79 3.60
N GLY A 393 -13.70 -24.92 3.38
CA GLY A 393 -13.11 -24.13 4.45
C GLY A 393 -12.19 -24.88 5.39
N THR A 394 -11.55 -25.96 4.96
CA THR A 394 -10.58 -26.71 5.78
C THR A 394 -9.34 -25.88 6.14
N ARG A 395 -9.04 -24.83 5.38
CA ARG A 395 -7.90 -23.89 5.54
C ARG A 395 -6.51 -24.53 5.45
N TYR A 396 -6.41 -25.82 5.14
CA TYR A 396 -5.12 -26.47 4.97
C TYR A 396 -4.26 -25.81 3.89
N CYS A 397 -4.89 -25.35 2.81
CA CYS A 397 -4.20 -24.58 1.76
C CYS A 397 -3.55 -23.26 2.28
N ALA A 398 -4.10 -22.63 3.31
CA ALA A 398 -3.50 -21.45 3.95
C ALA A 398 -2.30 -21.85 4.80
N ASN A 399 -2.39 -22.95 5.54
CA ASN A 399 -1.28 -23.46 6.35
C ASN A 399 -0.11 -23.90 5.47
N ASN A 400 -0.39 -24.56 4.33
CA ASN A 400 0.60 -25.07 3.42
C ASN A 400 1.17 -24.02 2.44
N CYS A 401 0.56 -22.83 2.37
CA CYS A 401 1.10 -21.74 1.54
C CYS A 401 2.34 -21.13 2.21
N PRO A 402 3.54 -21.23 1.59
CA PRO A 402 4.74 -20.64 2.18
C PRO A 402 4.70 -19.11 2.20
N TYR A 403 3.97 -18.49 1.26
CA TYR A 403 3.82 -17.03 1.14
C TYR A 403 2.76 -16.45 2.07
N LYS A 404 1.93 -17.30 2.73
CA LYS A 404 0.87 -16.89 3.66
C LYS A 404 -0.11 -15.86 3.09
N VAL A 405 -0.54 -16.07 1.84
CA VAL A 405 -1.35 -15.12 1.06
C VAL A 405 -2.79 -15.59 0.80
N ARG A 406 -3.23 -16.59 1.52
CA ARG A 406 -4.61 -17.12 1.41
C ARG A 406 -5.43 -16.63 2.59
N LYS A 407 -6.55 -15.95 2.31
CA LYS A 407 -7.43 -15.35 3.30
C LYS A 407 -8.70 -16.16 3.46
N PHE A 408 -9.24 -16.21 4.67
CA PHE A 408 -10.42 -17.00 5.00
C PHE A 408 -11.59 -16.12 5.45
N ASN A 409 -12.75 -16.36 4.90
CA ASN A 409 -13.98 -15.66 5.29
C ASN A 409 -14.56 -16.28 6.57
N PHE A 410 -14.22 -15.71 7.72
CA PHE A 410 -14.77 -16.16 9.02
C PHE A 410 -16.24 -15.81 9.17
N TYR A 411 -16.70 -14.74 8.54
CA TYR A 411 -18.06 -14.24 8.57
C TYR A 411 -18.56 -13.90 7.18
N ASN A 412 -19.87 -13.73 7.02
CA ASN A 412 -20.44 -13.18 5.80
C ASN A 412 -20.47 -11.64 5.91
N TYR A 413 -19.33 -11.01 5.66
CA TYR A 413 -19.12 -9.57 5.83
C TYR A 413 -19.98 -8.71 4.89
N THR A 414 -20.47 -9.28 3.80
CA THR A 414 -21.19 -8.55 2.74
C THR A 414 -22.70 -8.75 2.78
N ARG A 415 -23.22 -9.58 3.71
CA ARG A 415 -24.63 -9.96 3.77
C ARG A 415 -25.57 -8.78 3.97
N ASP A 416 -25.22 -7.91 4.91
CA ASP A 416 -26.11 -6.84 5.38
C ASP A 416 -25.60 -5.45 4.92
N LEU A 417 -24.95 -5.38 3.73
CA LEU A 417 -24.53 -4.13 3.15
C LEU A 417 -25.74 -3.32 2.69
N PRO A 418 -25.80 -2.01 3.01
CA PRO A 418 -26.83 -1.14 2.46
C PRO A 418 -26.82 -1.13 0.93
N GLU A 419 -27.96 -0.96 0.30
CA GLU A 419 -28.12 -0.95 -1.16
C GLU A 419 -27.16 0.03 -1.84
N VAL A 420 -27.00 1.23 -1.27
CA VAL A 420 -26.06 2.25 -1.77
C VAL A 420 -24.60 1.74 -1.78
N VAL A 421 -24.22 0.92 -0.79
CA VAL A 421 -22.86 0.35 -0.75
C VAL A 421 -22.73 -0.79 -1.76
N GLN A 422 -23.82 -1.57 -2.00
CA GLN A 422 -23.82 -2.61 -3.03
C GLN A 422 -23.59 -2.05 -4.43
N MET A 423 -24.01 -0.81 -4.71
CA MET A 423 -23.73 -0.12 -5.98
C MET A 423 -22.23 0.10 -6.25
N ALA A 424 -21.38 0.06 -5.22
CA ALA A 424 -19.92 0.17 -5.37
C ALA A 424 -19.25 -1.18 -5.68
N MET A 425 -19.99 -2.29 -5.66
CA MET A 425 -19.43 -3.61 -5.93
C MET A 425 -19.28 -3.84 -7.42
N ASN A 426 -18.20 -4.54 -7.78
CA ASN A 426 -17.94 -4.96 -9.17
C ASN A 426 -18.90 -6.09 -9.54
N PRO A 427 -19.80 -5.91 -10.55
CA PRO A 427 -20.75 -6.93 -10.95
C PRO A 427 -20.09 -8.16 -11.60
N ASP A 428 -18.89 -8.03 -12.15
CA ASP A 428 -18.18 -9.11 -12.83
C ASP A 428 -17.44 -10.06 -11.87
N VAL A 429 -17.47 -9.74 -10.56
CA VAL A 429 -16.77 -10.52 -9.55
C VAL A 429 -17.74 -11.06 -8.51
N SER A 430 -17.76 -12.38 -8.37
CA SER A 430 -18.62 -13.07 -7.41
C SER A 430 -18.37 -12.62 -5.98
N MET A 431 -19.44 -12.41 -5.22
CA MET A 431 -19.37 -12.23 -3.76
C MET A 431 -19.09 -13.58 -3.10
N ARG A 432 -18.17 -13.59 -2.12
CA ARG A 432 -17.81 -14.81 -1.40
C ARG A 432 -18.49 -14.85 -0.05
N PHE A 433 -18.85 -16.04 0.37
CA PHE A 433 -19.58 -16.29 1.61
C PHE A 433 -18.63 -16.72 2.73
N ARG A 434 -19.17 -16.77 3.94
CA ARG A 434 -18.51 -17.40 5.08
C ARG A 434 -18.04 -18.81 4.75
N GLY A 435 -16.86 -19.18 5.21
CA GLY A 435 -16.33 -20.53 5.11
C GLY A 435 -15.54 -20.82 3.85
N VAL A 436 -15.27 -19.83 2.99
CA VAL A 436 -14.44 -20.02 1.79
C VAL A 436 -13.12 -19.27 1.89
N MET A 437 -12.12 -19.78 1.16
CA MET A 437 -10.81 -19.15 1.02
C MET A 437 -10.81 -18.17 -0.14
N GLU A 438 -10.08 -17.08 0.01
CA GLU A 438 -9.81 -16.08 -1.04
C GLU A 438 -8.32 -15.87 -1.25
N LYS A 439 -7.94 -15.44 -2.45
CA LYS A 439 -6.57 -15.07 -2.82
C LYS A 439 -6.57 -14.26 -4.11
N CYS A 440 -5.42 -13.68 -4.47
CA CYS A 440 -5.23 -13.05 -5.77
C CYS A 440 -5.58 -14.02 -6.91
N THR A 441 -6.31 -13.53 -7.91
CA THR A 441 -6.75 -14.25 -9.11
C THR A 441 -6.12 -13.72 -10.40
N TYR A 442 -5.15 -12.80 -10.31
CA TYR A 442 -4.66 -12.00 -11.44
C TYR A 442 -5.78 -11.22 -12.16
N CYS A 443 -6.83 -10.82 -11.42
CA CYS A 443 -8.01 -10.18 -12.00
C CYS A 443 -8.55 -10.96 -13.21
N TYR A 444 -8.80 -12.27 -13.05
CA TYR A 444 -9.16 -13.16 -14.15
C TYR A 444 -10.40 -12.69 -14.92
N GLN A 445 -11.31 -11.95 -14.30
CA GLN A 445 -12.43 -11.27 -14.96
C GLN A 445 -11.94 -10.34 -16.09
N ARG A 446 -10.87 -9.58 -15.85
CA ARG A 446 -10.27 -8.69 -16.87
C ARG A 446 -9.57 -9.47 -17.98
N VAL A 447 -8.96 -10.61 -17.65
CA VAL A 447 -8.41 -11.53 -18.64
C VAL A 447 -9.51 -12.07 -19.54
N SER A 448 -10.63 -12.50 -18.97
CA SER A 448 -11.79 -12.99 -19.71
C SER A 448 -12.43 -11.92 -20.58
N GLU A 449 -12.59 -10.70 -20.06
CA GLU A 449 -13.12 -9.56 -20.81
C GLU A 449 -12.23 -9.24 -22.02
N ALA A 450 -10.91 -9.18 -21.84
CA ALA A 450 -9.98 -8.92 -22.93
C ALA A 450 -10.03 -10.00 -24.01
N ARG A 451 -10.17 -11.29 -23.63
CA ARG A 451 -10.36 -12.40 -24.57
C ARG A 451 -11.64 -12.23 -25.38
N ILE A 452 -12.78 -12.03 -24.70
CA ILE A 452 -14.07 -11.83 -25.35
C ILE A 452 -14.01 -10.65 -26.34
N LYS A 453 -13.35 -9.56 -25.94
CA LYS A 453 -13.16 -8.39 -26.80
C LYS A 453 -12.31 -8.72 -28.04
N ALA A 454 -11.18 -9.40 -27.87
CA ALA A 454 -10.31 -9.80 -28.95
C ALA A 454 -11.02 -10.74 -29.94
N ASP A 455 -11.77 -11.73 -29.40
CA ASP A 455 -12.58 -12.66 -30.21
C ASP A 455 -13.66 -11.90 -31.02
N ASN A 456 -14.37 -10.95 -30.39
CA ASN A 456 -15.37 -10.12 -31.07
C ASN A 456 -14.77 -9.22 -32.17
N GLU A 457 -13.54 -8.77 -31.96
CA GLU A 457 -12.77 -7.97 -32.93
C GLU A 457 -12.03 -8.85 -33.95
N ASN A 458 -12.15 -10.18 -33.86
CA ASN A 458 -11.48 -11.18 -34.69
C ASN A 458 -9.96 -10.95 -34.77
N ARG A 459 -9.32 -10.74 -33.65
CA ARG A 459 -7.87 -10.53 -33.50
C ARG A 459 -7.30 -11.31 -32.33
N ASP A 460 -6.01 -11.50 -32.33
CA ASP A 460 -5.29 -12.06 -31.18
C ASP A 460 -5.16 -11.05 -30.04
N LEU A 461 -5.00 -11.59 -28.82
CA LEU A 461 -4.60 -10.79 -27.66
C LEU A 461 -3.16 -10.29 -27.84
N VAL A 462 -2.93 -9.03 -27.51
CA VAL A 462 -1.60 -8.41 -27.53
C VAL A 462 -1.20 -7.89 -26.15
N ASP A 463 0.10 -7.73 -25.94
CA ASP A 463 0.61 -7.17 -24.68
C ASP A 463 0.02 -5.78 -24.43
N GLY A 464 -0.51 -5.57 -23.22
CA GLY A 464 -1.20 -4.34 -22.83
C GLY A 464 -2.73 -4.35 -22.95
N ASP A 465 -3.35 -5.34 -23.61
CA ASP A 465 -4.82 -5.52 -23.62
C ASP A 465 -5.35 -5.79 -22.22
N ILE A 466 -4.57 -6.46 -21.40
CA ILE A 466 -4.93 -6.82 -20.03
C ILE A 466 -4.15 -5.97 -19.05
N LYS A 467 -4.86 -5.17 -18.26
CA LYS A 467 -4.29 -4.40 -17.14
C LYS A 467 -4.95 -4.82 -15.85
N VAL A 468 -4.26 -5.59 -15.03
CA VAL A 468 -4.74 -5.96 -13.69
C VAL A 468 -4.85 -4.71 -12.79
N ALA A 469 -5.80 -4.69 -11.87
CA ALA A 469 -6.15 -3.50 -11.09
C ALA A 469 -4.95 -2.92 -10.32
N CYS A 470 -4.11 -3.77 -9.74
CA CYS A 470 -2.91 -3.33 -9.01
C CYS A 470 -1.86 -2.67 -9.91
N ALA A 471 -1.67 -3.16 -11.15
CA ALA A 471 -0.75 -2.54 -12.11
C ALA A 471 -1.31 -1.22 -12.64
N GLN A 472 -2.62 -1.17 -12.95
CA GLN A 472 -3.29 0.03 -13.43
C GLN A 472 -3.22 1.19 -12.43
N SER A 473 -3.31 0.90 -11.13
CA SER A 473 -3.32 1.89 -10.07
C SER A 473 -1.93 2.27 -9.55
N CYS A 474 -0.88 1.59 -10.00
CA CYS A 474 0.47 1.80 -9.49
C CYS A 474 1.07 3.13 -10.00
N PRO A 475 1.23 4.17 -9.16
CA PRO A 475 1.72 5.47 -9.61
C PRO A 475 3.20 5.45 -10.03
N ALA A 476 3.93 4.43 -9.57
CA ALA A 476 5.36 4.24 -9.87
C ALA A 476 5.61 3.24 -11.00
N ASP A 477 4.55 2.72 -11.63
CA ASP A 477 4.62 1.71 -12.70
C ASP A 477 5.52 0.50 -12.35
N ALA A 478 5.54 0.15 -11.05
CA ALA A 478 6.40 -0.89 -10.52
C ALA A 478 5.92 -2.31 -10.82
N ILE A 479 4.66 -2.49 -11.20
CA ILE A 479 4.02 -3.79 -11.43
C ILE A 479 3.82 -3.99 -12.93
N LYS A 480 4.46 -5.02 -13.48
CA LYS A 480 4.26 -5.45 -14.88
C LYS A 480 3.52 -6.78 -14.89
N PHE A 481 2.46 -6.87 -15.68
CA PHE A 481 1.66 -8.07 -15.86
C PHE A 481 1.48 -8.32 -17.38
N GLY A 482 1.50 -9.58 -17.80
CA GLY A 482 1.32 -9.95 -19.20
C GLY A 482 1.62 -11.41 -19.46
N ASP A 483 1.75 -11.75 -20.73
CA ASP A 483 2.09 -13.08 -21.21
C ASP A 483 3.60 -13.34 -21.08
N ILE A 484 3.98 -14.34 -20.28
CA ILE A 484 5.40 -14.71 -20.10
C ILE A 484 5.93 -15.53 -21.27
N ASN A 485 5.07 -16.10 -22.12
CA ASN A 485 5.47 -16.78 -23.35
C ASN A 485 5.73 -15.81 -24.51
N ASP A 486 5.21 -14.58 -24.45
CA ASP A 486 5.58 -13.55 -25.41
C ASP A 486 6.93 -12.91 -25.01
N PRO A 487 8.02 -13.15 -25.80
CA PRO A 487 9.33 -12.57 -25.49
C PRO A 487 9.36 -11.04 -25.55
N ASN A 488 8.39 -10.42 -26.20
CA ASN A 488 8.31 -8.96 -26.39
C ASN A 488 7.44 -8.27 -25.32
N SER A 489 6.73 -9.04 -24.50
CA SER A 489 5.92 -8.48 -23.42
C SER A 489 6.77 -7.76 -22.37
N GLU A 490 6.19 -6.76 -21.72
CA GLU A 490 6.88 -6.00 -20.68
C GLU A 490 7.23 -6.89 -19.46
N VAL A 491 6.39 -7.87 -19.13
CA VAL A 491 6.67 -8.81 -18.02
C VAL A 491 7.84 -9.73 -18.37
N SER A 492 7.92 -10.25 -19.59
CA SER A 492 9.02 -11.11 -20.04
C SER A 492 10.35 -10.35 -20.08
N LYS A 493 10.33 -9.09 -20.56
CA LYS A 493 11.51 -8.20 -20.50
C LYS A 493 11.96 -7.95 -19.07
N ALA A 494 11.02 -7.76 -18.13
CA ALA A 494 11.34 -7.56 -16.72
C ALA A 494 11.97 -8.83 -16.12
N LYS A 495 11.39 -10.00 -16.35
CA LYS A 495 11.89 -11.30 -15.85
C LYS A 495 13.27 -11.70 -16.39
N ARG A 496 13.70 -11.19 -17.53
CA ARG A 496 15.05 -11.43 -18.09
C ARG A 496 16.13 -10.49 -17.54
N ARG A 497 15.79 -9.55 -16.65
CA ARG A 497 16.79 -8.67 -16.03
C ARG A 497 17.60 -9.43 -14.98
N ASN A 498 18.88 -9.11 -14.86
CA ASN A 498 19.79 -9.70 -13.85
C ASN A 498 19.32 -9.50 -12.40
N ARG A 499 18.38 -8.58 -12.17
CA ARG A 499 17.78 -8.33 -10.85
C ARG A 499 16.57 -9.19 -10.53
N ASP A 500 16.09 -10.02 -11.47
CA ASP A 500 14.89 -10.83 -11.25
C ASP A 500 15.17 -11.98 -10.29
N TYR A 501 14.23 -12.21 -9.37
CA TYR A 501 14.26 -13.35 -8.45
C TYR A 501 12.87 -13.78 -8.00
N ALA A 502 12.76 -15.05 -7.64
CA ALA A 502 11.57 -15.63 -7.04
C ALA A 502 11.64 -15.50 -5.52
N LEU A 503 10.58 -15.01 -4.88
CA LEU A 503 10.45 -15.05 -3.43
C LEU A 503 10.40 -16.51 -2.97
N LEU A 504 11.24 -16.89 -1.98
CA LEU A 504 11.39 -18.25 -1.48
C LEU A 504 11.65 -19.28 -2.61
N GLY A 505 12.48 -18.90 -3.58
CA GLY A 505 12.80 -19.73 -4.75
C GLY A 505 13.36 -21.11 -4.38
N GLN A 506 14.06 -21.21 -3.23
CA GLN A 506 14.60 -22.46 -2.68
C GLN A 506 13.52 -23.53 -2.39
N LEU A 507 12.25 -23.16 -2.31
CA LEU A 507 11.16 -24.13 -2.11
C LEU A 507 10.72 -24.84 -3.40
N GLY A 508 11.25 -24.44 -4.57
CA GLY A 508 10.97 -25.08 -5.85
C GLY A 508 9.50 -25.03 -6.29
N THR A 509 8.74 -24.01 -5.89
CA THR A 509 7.30 -23.90 -6.23
C THR A 509 7.02 -23.30 -7.59
N SER A 510 8.04 -22.86 -8.35
CA SER A 510 7.93 -22.21 -9.65
C SER A 510 6.92 -21.05 -9.69
N PRO A 511 7.18 -19.93 -8.97
CA PRO A 511 6.24 -18.82 -8.90
C PRO A 511 6.21 -18.02 -10.21
N ARG A 512 5.01 -17.64 -10.64
CA ARG A 512 4.77 -16.77 -11.82
C ARG A 512 4.87 -15.29 -11.51
N THR A 513 4.75 -14.88 -10.25
CA THR A 513 5.13 -13.54 -9.79
C THR A 513 6.57 -13.57 -9.32
N THR A 514 7.41 -12.70 -9.88
CA THR A 514 8.81 -12.49 -9.48
C THR A 514 9.06 -11.04 -9.09
N TYR A 515 10.23 -10.77 -8.56
CA TYR A 515 10.61 -9.44 -8.08
C TYR A 515 11.92 -9.00 -8.71
N LEU A 516 12.02 -7.71 -9.03
CA LEU A 516 13.31 -7.10 -9.35
C LEU A 516 13.91 -6.54 -8.06
N ALA A 517 15.10 -6.99 -7.73
CA ALA A 517 15.84 -6.60 -6.52
C ALA A 517 15.97 -5.08 -6.38
N LYS A 518 15.91 -4.61 -5.14
CA LYS A 518 15.98 -3.18 -4.80
C LYS A 518 17.40 -2.66 -4.97
N ILE A 519 17.55 -1.58 -5.73
CA ILE A 519 18.82 -0.87 -5.87
C ILE A 519 18.73 0.46 -5.13
N ARG A 520 19.59 0.63 -4.13
CA ARG A 520 19.68 1.84 -3.32
C ARG A 520 20.74 2.78 -3.88
N ASN A 521 20.37 4.04 -4.08
CA ASN A 521 21.29 5.10 -4.46
C ASN A 521 21.36 6.12 -3.32
N GLN A 522 22.02 5.75 -2.24
CA GLN A 522 22.17 6.60 -1.07
C GLN A 522 23.05 7.82 -1.36
N ASN A 523 22.68 8.97 -0.79
CA ASN A 523 23.54 10.15 -0.84
C ASN A 523 24.78 9.91 0.05
N PRO A 524 26.02 9.91 -0.52
CA PRO A 524 27.23 9.65 0.26
C PRO A 524 27.45 10.62 1.43
N LYS A 525 26.89 11.83 1.34
CA LYS A 525 26.98 12.83 2.41
C LYS A 525 26.09 12.53 3.61
N LEU A 526 25.09 11.64 3.45
CA LEU A 526 24.17 11.23 4.51
C LEU A 526 24.49 9.82 5.03
N SER A 527 25.33 9.06 4.33
CA SER A 527 25.87 7.79 4.84
C SER A 527 26.87 8.11 5.94
N SER A 528 26.39 8.20 7.17
CA SER A 528 27.26 8.26 8.35
C SER A 528 28.12 6.99 8.43
N ASN A 529 29.33 7.11 8.95
CA ASN A 529 30.41 6.12 9.01
C ASN A 529 30.10 4.80 9.76
N ASN A 530 28.86 4.32 9.82
CA ASN A 530 28.45 3.16 10.64
C ASN A 530 28.21 1.86 9.87
N HIS A 531 28.62 1.74 8.62
CA HIS A 531 28.52 0.46 7.89
C HIS A 531 29.80 -0.41 7.92
N GLN A 532 30.53 -0.39 9.02
CA GLN A 532 31.56 -1.40 9.29
C GLN A 532 31.00 -2.45 10.26
N GLY A 533 30.13 -3.34 9.80
CA GLY A 533 29.67 -4.38 10.70
C GLY A 533 28.58 -5.35 10.21
N ALA A 534 28.40 -5.51 8.91
CA ALA A 534 27.50 -6.56 8.42
C ALA A 534 28.08 -7.21 7.16
N HIS A 535 29.22 -7.85 7.33
CA HIS A 535 29.80 -8.77 6.35
C HIS A 535 30.23 -10.02 7.09
N HIS A 536 29.37 -11.03 7.09
CA HIS A 536 29.76 -12.44 7.04
C HIS A 536 28.57 -13.23 6.55
#